data_0e3739f331d91568f8d5df8583719188
#
_entry.id   0e3739f331d91568f8d5df8583719188
#
_cell.length_a   1.000
_cell.length_b   1.000
_cell.length_c   1.000
_cell.angle_alpha   90.00
_cell.angle_beta   90.00
_cell.angle_gamma   90.00
#
_symmetry.space_group_name_H-M   'P 1'
#
loop_
_entity.id
_entity.type
_entity.pdbx_description
1 polymer ?
#
loop_
_entity_poly.entity_id
_entity_poly.type
_entity_poly.pdbx_seq_one_letter_code
_entity_poly.pdbx_strand_id
1 'polypeptide(L)'
;WQAFLYYYLDEAQHPVTKCLEYTKMWAQEKRPDLYTQIPAYPSFYRRLKSVPEGVKVLGREGHKAFNDRCAPYIKRIYDEMQSNEWWIADNHTFDVMVRDKSGKLHRPYLTAFLDARSGIFTGYYITYNPGSEATLIALRKGILEYGIPDNIYVDNGREFLTFDIGGLGHRKKKP
;
A
#
# COMPACT_ATOMS: atom_id res chain seq x y z
N TRP A 1 24.35 7.15 -24.68
CA TRP A 1 23.30 6.35 -24.01
C TRP A 1 22.67 7.13 -22.86
N GLN A 2 23.45 7.75 -21.99
CA GLN A 2 22.93 8.51 -20.86
C GLN A 2 21.98 9.62 -21.28
N ALA A 3 22.33 10.42 -22.29
CA ALA A 3 21.44 11.46 -22.81
C ALA A 3 20.11 10.90 -23.33
N PHE A 4 20.15 9.74 -24.00
CA PHE A 4 18.92 9.07 -24.43
C PHE A 4 18.07 8.62 -23.25
N LEU A 5 18.68 8.00 -22.22
CA LEU A 5 17.96 7.57 -21.00
C LEU A 5 17.34 8.76 -20.26
N TYR A 6 18.01 9.90 -20.22
CA TYR A 6 17.47 11.12 -19.63
C TYR A 6 16.12 11.51 -20.24
N TYR A 7 16.01 11.48 -21.58
CA TYR A 7 14.75 11.78 -22.27
C TYR A 7 13.75 10.61 -22.23
N TYR A 8 14.22 9.39 -22.09
CA TYR A 8 13.35 8.22 -22.07
C TYR A 8 12.71 7.98 -20.72
N LEU A 9 13.47 8.17 -19.63
CA LEU A 9 13.03 7.99 -18.24
C LEU A 9 12.43 9.30 -17.69
N ASP A 10 11.46 9.82 -18.42
CA ASP A 10 10.74 11.05 -18.10
C ASP A 10 9.24 10.77 -18.03
N GLU A 11 8.53 11.40 -17.10
CA GLU A 11 7.08 11.23 -16.88
C GLU A 11 6.24 11.68 -18.09
N ALA A 12 6.79 12.48 -19.01
CA ALA A 12 6.16 12.79 -20.29
C ALA A 12 6.04 11.56 -21.22
N GLN A 13 6.69 10.44 -20.88
CA GLN A 13 6.60 9.15 -21.55
C GLN A 13 6.85 9.21 -23.06
N HIS A 14 7.80 10.03 -23.51
CA HIS A 14 8.12 10.17 -24.93
C HIS A 14 8.40 8.83 -25.62
N PRO A 15 7.94 8.62 -26.86
CA PRO A 15 8.28 7.44 -27.63
C PRO A 15 9.78 7.38 -27.95
N VAL A 16 10.31 6.19 -28.17
CA VAL A 16 11.74 5.95 -28.43
C VAL A 16 12.27 6.79 -29.57
N THR A 17 11.47 6.98 -30.64
CA THR A 17 11.80 7.83 -31.79
C THR A 17 12.05 9.27 -31.37
N LYS A 18 11.18 9.82 -30.53
CA LYS A 18 11.29 11.20 -30.05
C LYS A 18 12.49 11.38 -29.13
N CYS A 19 12.74 10.42 -28.23
CA CYS A 19 13.93 10.44 -27.39
C CYS A 19 15.22 10.39 -28.21
N LEU A 20 15.22 9.66 -29.33
CA LEU A 20 16.36 9.62 -30.24
C LEU A 20 16.57 10.95 -30.97
N GLU A 21 15.49 11.62 -31.39
CA GLU A 21 15.57 12.98 -31.96
C GLU A 21 16.18 13.96 -30.95
N TYR A 22 15.68 14.00 -29.72
CA TYR A 22 16.23 14.86 -28.67
C TYR A 22 17.69 14.54 -28.36
N THR A 23 18.06 13.26 -28.37
CA THR A 23 19.46 12.84 -28.19
C THR A 23 20.36 13.35 -29.31
N LYS A 24 19.89 13.33 -30.57
CA LYS A 24 20.62 13.88 -31.73
C LYS A 24 20.77 15.39 -31.63
N MET A 25 19.71 16.11 -31.27
CA MET A 25 19.75 17.56 -31.08
C MET A 25 20.72 17.94 -29.95
N TRP A 26 20.66 17.26 -28.82
CA TRP A 26 21.59 17.44 -27.71
C TRP A 26 23.04 17.19 -28.14
N ALA A 27 23.31 16.10 -28.87
CA ALA A 27 24.65 15.80 -29.35
C ALA A 27 25.17 16.84 -30.35
N GLN A 28 24.32 17.30 -31.24
CA GLN A 28 24.69 18.33 -32.22
C GLN A 28 25.11 19.64 -31.52
N GLU A 29 24.43 20.00 -30.45
CA GLU A 29 24.70 21.23 -29.70
C GLU A 29 25.88 21.09 -28.73
N LYS A 30 25.92 20.02 -27.94
CA LYS A 30 26.84 19.86 -26.82
C LYS A 30 28.03 18.95 -27.10
N ARG A 31 27.91 18.02 -28.04
CA ARG A 31 28.94 17.01 -28.36
C ARG A 31 28.91 16.66 -29.85
N PRO A 32 29.28 17.61 -30.72
CA PRO A 32 29.30 17.38 -32.18
C PRO A 32 30.18 16.20 -32.60
N ASP A 33 31.22 15.94 -31.82
CA ASP A 33 32.15 14.82 -31.97
C ASP A 33 31.45 13.46 -31.90
N LEU A 34 30.34 13.33 -31.14
CA LEU A 34 29.57 12.11 -30.98
C LEU A 34 28.37 12.02 -31.93
N TYR A 35 27.99 13.09 -32.60
CA TYR A 35 26.77 13.13 -33.42
C TYR A 35 26.75 12.06 -34.52
N THR A 36 27.86 11.88 -35.21
CA THR A 36 28.00 10.87 -36.28
C THR A 36 28.12 9.44 -35.76
N GLN A 37 28.39 9.28 -34.48
CA GLN A 37 28.54 7.97 -33.82
C GLN A 37 27.25 7.47 -33.17
N ILE A 38 26.16 8.28 -33.23
CA ILE A 38 24.88 7.89 -32.64
C ILE A 38 24.31 6.70 -33.41
N PRO A 39 24.07 5.55 -32.75
CA PRO A 39 23.54 4.35 -33.39
C PRO A 39 22.14 4.57 -33.95
N ALA A 40 21.77 3.71 -34.90
CA ALA A 40 20.41 3.69 -35.45
C ALA A 40 19.37 3.19 -34.41
N TYR A 41 18.12 3.54 -34.61
CA TYR A 41 16.96 3.19 -33.76
C TYR A 41 16.95 1.74 -33.26
N PRO A 42 17.21 0.69 -34.06
CA PRO A 42 17.15 -0.69 -33.59
C PRO A 42 18.13 -1.00 -32.45
N SER A 43 19.27 -0.30 -32.43
CA SER A 43 20.29 -0.47 -31.37
C SER A 43 19.80 0.08 -30.02
N PHE A 44 19.12 1.23 -30.04
CA PHE A 44 18.48 1.79 -28.84
C PHE A 44 17.37 0.89 -28.33
N TYR A 45 16.51 0.41 -29.21
CA TYR A 45 15.42 -0.49 -28.87
C TYR A 45 15.90 -1.79 -28.23
N ARG A 46 16.93 -2.42 -28.82
CA ARG A 46 17.57 -3.63 -28.25
C ARG A 46 18.14 -3.36 -26.85
N ARG A 47 18.84 -2.24 -26.68
CA ARG A 47 19.44 -1.86 -25.41
C ARG A 47 18.39 -1.53 -24.33
N LEU A 48 17.25 -0.96 -24.71
CA LEU A 48 16.13 -0.74 -23.78
C LEU A 48 15.55 -2.02 -23.23
N LYS A 49 15.61 -3.14 -23.95
CA LYS A 49 15.18 -4.45 -23.44
C LYS A 49 16.00 -4.92 -22.24
N SER A 50 17.26 -4.49 -22.13
CA SER A 50 18.12 -4.84 -20.99
C SER A 50 17.94 -3.90 -19.78
N VAL A 51 17.19 -2.81 -19.90
CA VAL A 51 16.85 -1.95 -18.78
C VAL A 51 15.77 -2.62 -17.93
N PRO A 52 15.99 -2.81 -16.62
CA PRO A 52 15.01 -3.45 -15.74
C PRO A 52 13.66 -2.74 -15.81
N GLU A 53 12.57 -3.53 -15.75
CA GLU A 53 11.22 -2.99 -15.85
C GLU A 53 10.92 -1.97 -14.74
N GLY A 54 11.35 -2.26 -13.50
CA GLY A 54 11.17 -1.34 -12.38
C GLY A 54 11.81 0.04 -12.62
N VAL A 55 12.97 0.10 -13.30
CA VAL A 55 13.61 1.37 -13.65
C VAL A 55 12.77 2.15 -14.68
N LYS A 56 12.22 1.45 -15.67
CA LYS A 56 11.33 2.07 -16.67
C LYS A 56 10.05 2.60 -16.03
N VAL A 57 9.41 1.78 -15.20
CA VAL A 57 8.19 2.17 -14.50
C VAL A 57 8.45 3.36 -13.59
N LEU A 58 9.52 3.30 -12.77
CA LEU A 58 9.87 4.39 -11.85
C LEU A 58 10.12 5.71 -12.61
N GLY A 59 10.91 5.66 -13.68
CA GLY A 59 11.30 6.86 -14.41
C GLY A 59 10.19 7.43 -15.29
N ARG A 60 9.28 6.60 -15.80
CA ARG A 60 8.23 7.03 -16.74
C ARG A 60 6.86 7.24 -16.09
N GLU A 61 6.55 6.51 -15.02
CA GLU A 61 5.21 6.49 -14.42
C GLU A 61 5.24 6.90 -12.93
N GLY A 62 6.45 7.14 -12.40
CA GLY A 62 6.65 7.65 -11.04
C GLY A 62 6.57 6.59 -9.94
N HIS A 63 6.75 7.06 -8.71
CA HIS A 63 6.86 6.22 -7.52
C HIS A 63 5.59 5.41 -7.22
N LYS A 64 4.41 5.97 -7.47
CA LYS A 64 3.16 5.25 -7.20
C LYS A 64 3.05 4.00 -8.06
N ALA A 65 3.23 4.14 -9.38
CA ALA A 65 3.18 3.01 -10.31
C ALA A 65 4.28 1.97 -10.03
N PHE A 66 5.48 2.41 -9.61
CA PHE A 66 6.55 1.52 -9.19
C PHE A 66 6.16 0.71 -7.95
N ASN A 67 5.60 1.35 -6.93
CA ASN A 67 5.16 0.68 -5.71
C ASN A 67 4.05 -0.34 -6.00
N ASP A 68 3.09 0.03 -6.87
CA ASP A 68 1.94 -0.82 -7.19
C ASP A 68 2.33 -2.07 -8.01
N ARG A 69 3.39 -1.99 -8.86
CA ARG A 69 3.73 -3.05 -9.83
C ARG A 69 5.07 -3.72 -9.61
N CYS A 70 6.05 -3.02 -9.05
CA CYS A 70 7.44 -3.47 -9.04
C CYS A 70 8.04 -3.58 -7.64
N ALA A 71 7.48 -2.88 -6.63
CA ALA A 71 7.98 -2.98 -5.28
C ALA A 71 7.70 -4.38 -4.70
N PRO A 72 8.64 -4.98 -3.96
CA PRO A 72 8.38 -6.23 -3.29
C PRO A 72 7.24 -6.06 -2.28
N TYR A 73 6.32 -7.00 -2.27
CA TYR A 73 5.24 -7.05 -1.30
C TYR A 73 5.31 -8.35 -0.48
N ILE A 74 4.89 -8.26 0.77
CA ILE A 74 4.78 -9.44 1.62
C ILE A 74 3.49 -10.17 1.27
N LYS A 75 3.62 -11.36 0.66
CA LYS A 75 2.47 -12.24 0.44
C LYS A 75 2.18 -12.97 1.75
N ARG A 76 1.02 -12.68 2.34
CA ARG A 76 0.53 -13.43 3.50
C ARG A 76 -0.09 -14.73 3.02
N ILE A 77 0.39 -15.86 3.53
CA ILE A 77 -0.09 -17.21 3.17
C ILE A 77 -1.05 -17.65 4.27
N TYR A 78 -2.31 -17.28 4.14
CA TYR A 78 -3.35 -17.63 5.12
C TYR A 78 -3.70 -19.12 5.12
N ASP A 79 -3.41 -19.84 4.00
CA ASP A 79 -3.73 -21.25 3.87
C ASP A 79 -2.92 -22.18 4.78
N GLU A 80 -1.78 -21.72 5.27
CA GLU A 80 -0.90 -22.46 6.19
C GLU A 80 -1.24 -22.19 7.66
N MET A 81 -2.12 -21.21 7.95
CA MET A 81 -2.51 -20.85 9.31
C MET A 81 -3.59 -21.79 9.85
N GLN A 82 -3.67 -21.92 11.16
CA GLN A 82 -4.78 -22.57 11.85
C GLN A 82 -5.92 -21.56 12.09
N SER A 83 -7.16 -22.02 12.17
CA SER A 83 -8.24 -21.18 12.66
C SER A 83 -7.97 -20.77 14.10
N ASN A 84 -8.26 -19.53 14.43
CA ASN A 84 -8.01 -18.91 15.72
C ASN A 84 -6.53 -18.63 16.05
N GLU A 85 -5.62 -18.88 15.10
CA GLU A 85 -4.19 -18.55 15.26
C GLU A 85 -3.95 -17.03 15.14
N TRP A 86 -4.58 -16.38 14.16
CA TRP A 86 -4.47 -14.94 13.95
C TRP A 86 -5.82 -14.30 13.73
N TRP A 87 -6.15 -13.33 14.56
CA TRP A 87 -7.25 -12.42 14.27
C TRP A 87 -6.71 -11.07 13.76
N ILE A 88 -7.33 -10.57 12.69
CA ILE A 88 -7.05 -9.25 12.12
C ILE A 88 -8.19 -8.33 12.55
N ALA A 89 -7.85 -7.17 13.11
CA ALA A 89 -8.85 -6.17 13.47
C ALA A 89 -8.69 -4.90 12.65
N ASP A 90 -9.84 -4.33 12.27
CA ASP A 90 -9.92 -3.09 11.52
C ASP A 90 -11.17 -2.30 11.91
N ASN A 91 -11.10 -1.00 11.70
CA ASN A 91 -12.20 -0.06 11.88
C ASN A 91 -12.66 0.49 10.52
N HIS A 92 -13.94 0.33 10.24
CA HIS A 92 -14.54 0.81 9.00
C HIS A 92 -15.65 1.83 9.27
N THR A 93 -15.58 2.98 8.60
CA THR A 93 -16.66 3.97 8.59
C THR A 93 -17.64 3.63 7.48
N PHE A 94 -18.91 3.41 7.80
CA PHE A 94 -19.93 3.17 6.79
C PHE A 94 -20.19 4.43 5.95
N ASP A 95 -20.37 4.27 4.65
CA ASP A 95 -20.72 5.34 3.73
C ASP A 95 -22.24 5.65 3.72
N VAL A 96 -22.91 5.36 4.82
CA VAL A 96 -24.33 5.64 5.03
C VAL A 96 -24.53 6.56 6.24
N MET A 97 -25.56 7.40 6.16
CA MET A 97 -26.00 8.22 7.29
C MET A 97 -27.22 7.58 7.92
N VAL A 98 -27.18 7.42 9.23
CA VAL A 98 -28.33 6.94 10.02
C VAL A 98 -28.78 7.99 11.02
N ARG A 99 -30.07 7.99 11.33
CA ARG A 99 -30.64 8.83 12.39
C ARG A 99 -30.68 8.07 13.70
N ASP A 100 -30.20 8.68 14.76
CA ASP A 100 -30.40 8.16 16.10
C ASP A 100 -31.83 8.48 16.62
N LYS A 101 -32.13 8.00 17.83
CA LYS A 101 -33.43 8.23 18.47
C LYS A 101 -33.77 9.69 18.69
N SER A 102 -32.78 10.60 18.73
CA SER A 102 -32.94 12.04 18.84
C SER A 102 -33.15 12.73 17.49
N GLY A 103 -33.06 12.00 16.39
CA GLY A 103 -33.14 12.51 15.02
C GLY A 103 -31.84 13.05 14.45
N LYS A 104 -30.72 12.97 15.20
CA LYS A 104 -29.40 13.42 14.77
C LYS A 104 -28.81 12.42 13.77
N LEU A 105 -28.18 12.95 12.72
CA LEU A 105 -27.50 12.14 11.70
C LEU A 105 -26.08 11.79 12.13
N HIS A 106 -25.74 10.50 11.98
CA HIS A 106 -24.41 9.97 12.26
C HIS A 106 -23.94 9.04 11.14
N ARG A 107 -22.63 8.94 10.95
CA ARG A 107 -22.01 7.83 10.23
C ARG A 107 -21.63 6.76 11.24
N PRO A 108 -22.14 5.53 11.12
CA PRO A 108 -21.73 4.44 12.01
C PRO A 108 -20.30 3.99 11.71
N TYR A 109 -19.66 3.46 12.76
CA TYR A 109 -18.36 2.81 12.69
C TYR A 109 -18.52 1.34 13.03
N LEU A 110 -17.89 0.50 12.26
CA LEU A 110 -17.74 -0.93 12.53
C LEU A 110 -16.32 -1.16 13.06
N THR A 111 -16.18 -1.71 14.24
CA THR A 111 -14.95 -2.34 14.71
C THR A 111 -15.15 -3.85 14.59
N ALA A 112 -14.29 -4.55 13.88
CA ALA A 112 -14.45 -5.97 13.64
C ALA A 112 -13.13 -6.73 13.78
N PHE A 113 -13.23 -7.97 14.25
CA PHE A 113 -12.17 -8.97 14.27
C PHE A 113 -12.50 -10.07 13.29
N LEU A 114 -11.55 -10.43 12.45
CA LEU A 114 -11.66 -11.45 11.41
C LEU A 114 -10.61 -12.52 11.69
N ASP A 115 -11.01 -13.78 11.71
CA ASP A 115 -10.07 -14.90 11.69
C ASP A 115 -9.35 -14.97 10.35
N ALA A 116 -8.03 -14.88 10.36
CA ALA A 116 -7.22 -14.78 9.14
C ALA A 116 -7.32 -16.03 8.27
N ARG A 117 -7.52 -17.20 8.87
CA ARG A 117 -7.61 -18.48 8.16
C ARG A 117 -8.97 -18.68 7.49
N SER A 118 -10.04 -18.53 8.26
CA SER A 118 -11.39 -18.84 7.79
C SER A 118 -12.09 -17.68 7.11
N GLY A 119 -11.65 -16.43 7.35
CA GLY A 119 -12.31 -15.23 6.87
C GLY A 119 -13.63 -14.91 7.62
N ILE A 120 -13.90 -15.57 8.73
CA ILE A 120 -15.11 -15.35 9.53
C ILE A 120 -14.93 -14.14 10.44
N PHE A 121 -15.94 -13.31 10.56
CA PHE A 121 -16.00 -12.28 11.60
C PHE A 121 -16.21 -12.96 12.96
N THR A 122 -15.16 -12.97 13.79
CA THR A 122 -15.22 -13.56 15.13
C THR A 122 -15.90 -12.64 16.13
N GLY A 123 -15.70 -11.34 16.01
CA GLY A 123 -16.38 -10.37 16.86
C GLY A 123 -16.52 -9.02 16.17
N TYR A 124 -17.62 -8.32 16.44
CA TYR A 124 -17.82 -6.97 15.92
C TYR A 124 -18.68 -6.11 16.84
N TYR A 125 -18.51 -4.81 16.67
CA TYR A 125 -19.33 -3.80 17.34
C TYR A 125 -19.57 -2.61 16.45
N ILE A 126 -20.82 -2.10 16.43
CA ILE A 126 -21.20 -0.91 15.66
C ILE A 126 -21.50 0.22 16.62
N THR A 127 -20.88 1.36 16.41
CA THR A 127 -21.03 2.55 17.27
C THR A 127 -21.03 3.83 16.43
N TYR A 128 -21.44 4.94 17.05
CA TYR A 128 -21.27 6.29 16.46
C TYR A 128 -19.97 6.96 16.90
N ASN A 129 -19.32 6.45 17.95
CA ASN A 129 -18.09 6.99 18.50
C ASN A 129 -17.01 5.87 18.50
N PRO A 130 -16.08 5.86 17.51
CA PRO A 130 -14.99 4.89 17.52
C PRO A 130 -14.07 5.13 18.72
N GLY A 131 -13.58 4.07 19.29
CA GLY A 131 -12.66 4.13 20.42
C GLY A 131 -12.32 2.76 21.00
N SER A 132 -11.41 2.74 21.97
CA SER A 132 -10.93 1.52 22.60
C SER A 132 -12.04 0.68 23.25
N GLU A 133 -13.09 1.31 23.76
CA GLU A 133 -14.26 0.61 24.32
C GLU A 133 -14.95 -0.25 23.25
N ALA A 134 -15.18 0.28 22.04
CA ALA A 134 -15.76 -0.45 20.94
C ALA A 134 -14.90 -1.67 20.56
N THR A 135 -13.60 -1.49 20.56
CA THR A 135 -12.62 -2.56 20.28
C THR A 135 -12.68 -3.66 21.34
N LEU A 136 -12.71 -3.28 22.61
CA LEU A 136 -12.81 -4.24 23.73
C LEU A 136 -14.14 -5.01 23.70
N ILE A 137 -15.25 -4.35 23.37
CA ILE A 137 -16.56 -5.01 23.26
C ILE A 137 -16.54 -6.01 22.10
N ALA A 138 -16.01 -5.62 20.94
CA ALA A 138 -15.90 -6.49 19.77
C ALA A 138 -15.01 -7.71 20.07
N LEU A 139 -13.82 -7.48 20.66
CA LEU A 139 -12.90 -8.53 21.07
C LEU A 139 -13.53 -9.49 22.08
N ARG A 140 -14.17 -8.96 23.14
CA ARG A 140 -14.86 -9.77 24.14
C ARG A 140 -15.92 -10.68 23.54
N LYS A 141 -16.74 -10.16 22.61
CA LYS A 141 -17.75 -10.98 21.92
C LYS A 141 -17.10 -12.13 21.16
N GLY A 142 -16.03 -11.85 20.41
CA GLY A 142 -15.30 -12.89 19.69
C GLY A 142 -14.73 -13.96 20.61
N ILE A 143 -14.07 -13.57 21.70
CA ILE A 143 -13.47 -14.50 22.67
C ILE A 143 -14.54 -15.40 23.31
N LEU A 144 -15.70 -14.85 23.64
CA LEU A 144 -16.78 -15.63 24.25
C LEU A 144 -17.37 -16.67 23.30
N GLU A 145 -17.35 -16.42 22.00
CA GLU A 145 -17.96 -17.32 21.01
C GLU A 145 -16.94 -18.29 20.38
N TYR A 146 -15.73 -17.82 20.09
CA TYR A 146 -14.72 -18.59 19.33
C TYR A 146 -13.46 -18.94 20.14
N GLY A 147 -13.35 -18.48 21.40
CA GLY A 147 -12.15 -18.66 22.23
C GLY A 147 -11.12 -17.55 22.03
N ILE A 148 -10.01 -17.67 22.75
CA ILE A 148 -8.92 -16.69 22.72
C ILE A 148 -8.02 -16.99 21.50
N PRO A 149 -7.76 -16.02 20.60
CA PRO A 149 -6.81 -16.23 19.53
C PRO A 149 -5.37 -16.23 20.06
N ASP A 150 -4.47 -16.92 19.35
CA ASP A 150 -3.05 -16.92 19.69
C ASP A 150 -2.41 -15.55 19.46
N ASN A 151 -2.85 -14.86 18.41
CA ASN A 151 -2.31 -13.57 18.01
C ASN A 151 -3.41 -12.63 17.50
N ILE A 152 -3.19 -11.33 17.70
CA ILE A 152 -4.05 -10.28 17.15
C ILE A 152 -3.18 -9.32 16.33
N TYR A 153 -3.55 -9.11 15.09
CA TYR A 153 -2.94 -8.12 14.21
C TYR A 153 -3.86 -6.91 14.09
N VAL A 154 -3.35 -5.76 14.50
CA VAL A 154 -4.05 -4.47 14.42
C VAL A 154 -3.20 -3.47 13.66
N ASP A 155 -3.82 -2.45 13.11
CA ASP A 155 -3.09 -1.29 12.60
C ASP A 155 -2.60 -0.40 13.76
N ASN A 156 -1.93 0.72 13.43
CA ASN A 156 -1.48 1.70 14.42
C ASN A 156 -2.58 2.72 14.79
N GLY A 157 -3.84 2.38 14.62
CA GLY A 157 -4.97 3.20 15.04
C GLY A 157 -4.94 3.48 16.54
N ARG A 158 -5.31 4.70 16.93
CA ARG A 158 -5.27 5.12 18.37
C ARG A 158 -6.15 4.26 19.25
N GLU A 159 -7.23 3.73 18.73
CA GLU A 159 -8.19 2.85 19.38
C GLU A 159 -7.63 1.48 19.75
N PHE A 160 -6.57 1.03 19.03
CA PHE A 160 -5.86 -0.21 19.31
C PHE A 160 -4.61 -0.01 20.18
N LEU A 161 -4.06 1.21 20.22
CA LEU A 161 -2.84 1.54 20.95
C LEU A 161 -3.08 1.90 22.43
N THR A 162 -4.11 1.37 23.03
CA THR A 162 -4.42 1.58 24.45
C THR A 162 -3.75 0.53 25.33
N PHE A 163 -3.57 0.86 26.60
CA PHE A 163 -2.99 -0.04 27.59
C PHE A 163 -3.75 -1.38 27.68
N ASP A 164 -5.09 -1.30 27.59
CA ASP A 164 -5.97 -2.46 27.74
C ASP A 164 -5.89 -3.45 26.57
N ILE A 165 -5.45 -2.99 25.39
CA ILE A 165 -5.34 -3.82 24.18
C ILE A 165 -3.88 -4.12 23.86
N GLY A 166 -3.01 -3.10 23.87
CA GLY A 166 -1.62 -3.21 23.44
C GLY A 166 -0.60 -3.44 24.57
N GLY A 167 -1.03 -3.41 25.83
CA GLY A 167 -0.16 -3.60 26.99
C GLY A 167 0.90 -2.48 27.16
N LEU A 168 1.87 -2.73 28.05
CA LEU A 168 2.91 -1.75 28.43
C LEU A 168 3.89 -1.37 27.32
N GLY A 169 3.95 -2.12 26.22
CA GLY A 169 5.00 -1.98 25.19
C GLY A 169 4.89 -0.72 24.31
N HIS A 170 3.71 -0.12 24.19
CA HIS A 170 3.46 0.95 23.20
C HIS A 170 3.71 2.38 23.69
N ARG A 171 3.96 2.56 24.99
CA ARG A 171 4.24 3.88 25.57
C ARG A 171 5.66 4.01 26.12
N LYS A 172 6.67 3.69 25.36
CA LYS A 172 7.97 4.29 25.66
C LYS A 172 7.87 5.76 25.29
N LYS A 173 7.73 6.63 26.29
CA LYS A 173 7.96 8.06 26.12
C LYS A 173 9.32 8.19 25.45
N LYS A 174 9.37 8.88 24.29
CA LYS A 174 10.64 9.38 23.78
C LYS A 174 11.29 10.24 24.88
N PRO A 175 12.58 10.08 25.11
CA PRO A 175 13.33 10.92 26.04
C PRO A 175 13.26 12.39 25.61
#